data_d0948d75ad8bf89a0f9dfd4534c59dbb
#
_entry.id   d0948d75ad8bf89a0f9dfd4534c59dbb
#
_cell.length_a   1.000
_cell.length_b   1.000
_cell.length_c   1.000
_cell.angle_alpha   90.00
_cell.angle_beta   90.00
_cell.angle_gamma   90.00
#
_symmetry.space_group_name_H-M   'P 1'
#
loop_
_entity.id
_entity.type
_entity.pdbx_description
1 polymer ?
#
loop_
_entity_poly.entity_id
_entity_poly.type
_entity_poly.pdbx_seq_one_letter_code
_entity_poly.pdbx_strand_id
1 'polypeptide(L)'
;MKKIFAMLLAVVMMFSLVACGGKTAEPTTAPTQAAVKVEGTMEELLNKVVEINPVEFMGGTMPIDLTDTSEDGLWNIKYNTGLDSAEGLTDAAVFGPMMGSMAFSMVMVRTAEGTDVKTIAEGMKTGIDPRKWICVEADDVQVVSFGDVVMLIMVDSTSGLTSQSFVDAFAQVCGGSVTTY
;
A
#
# COMPACT_ATOMS: atom_id res chain seq x y z
N MET A 1 36.08 43.48 40.53
CA MET A 1 36.75 42.97 39.34
C MET A 1 35.65 42.65 38.34
N LYS A 2 35.16 43.70 37.79
CA LYS A 2 34.07 43.80 36.82
C LYS A 2 34.70 44.35 35.55
N LYS A 3 34.33 43.86 34.34
CA LYS A 3 34.75 44.34 33.02
C LYS A 3 35.67 43.38 32.25
N ILE A 4 35.23 42.18 31.89
CA ILE A 4 35.70 41.44 30.73
C ILE A 4 34.60 40.43 30.34
N PHE A 5 33.43 40.91 29.93
CA PHE A 5 32.36 40.04 29.37
C PHE A 5 31.49 40.80 28.38
N ALA A 6 32.10 41.63 27.57
CA ALA A 6 31.34 42.41 26.60
C ALA A 6 32.13 42.65 25.32
N MET A 7 32.63 41.57 24.68
CA MET A 7 33.28 41.73 23.36
C MET A 7 33.42 40.40 22.62
N LEU A 8 32.30 39.72 22.39
CA LEU A 8 32.26 38.51 21.52
C LEU A 8 30.88 38.25 20.97
N LEU A 9 30.17 39.30 20.56
CA LEU A 9 28.83 39.16 19.97
C LEU A 9 28.61 40.15 18.84
N ALA A 10 29.55 40.28 17.92
CA ALA A 10 29.44 41.19 16.79
C ALA A 10 30.29 40.80 15.58
N VAL A 11 30.32 39.56 15.15
CA VAL A 11 30.89 39.17 13.81
C VAL A 11 30.19 37.91 13.28
N VAL A 12 28.90 37.91 13.09
CA VAL A 12 28.23 36.96 12.18
C VAL A 12 26.95 37.61 11.66
N MET A 13 27.07 38.72 10.99
CA MET A 13 25.98 39.25 10.14
C MET A 13 26.59 40.05 9.03
N MET A 14 27.17 39.39 8.06
CA MET A 14 27.37 39.93 6.71
C MET A 14 27.84 38.77 5.83
N PHE A 15 26.95 38.14 5.12
CA PHE A 15 27.14 37.55 3.78
C PHE A 15 25.87 36.77 3.37
N SER A 16 24.90 37.51 2.88
CA SER A 16 23.83 36.90 2.07
C SER A 16 23.18 37.95 1.21
N LEU A 17 23.84 38.30 0.13
CA LEU A 17 23.22 39.00 -1.01
C LEU A 17 24.16 38.82 -2.22
N VAL A 18 24.04 37.71 -2.94
CA VAL A 18 24.39 37.68 -4.38
C VAL A 18 23.61 36.56 -5.05
N ALA A 19 22.94 37.02 -6.08
CA ALA A 19 22.61 36.35 -7.34
C ALA A 19 21.22 35.78 -7.51
N CYS A 20 20.38 36.66 -7.99
CA CYS A 20 19.36 36.35 -8.99
C CYS A 20 20.04 35.78 -10.24
N GLY A 21 19.81 34.51 -10.54
CA GLY A 21 20.27 33.84 -11.76
C GLY A 21 19.36 32.66 -11.99
N GLY A 22 18.35 32.80 -12.88
CA GLY A 22 17.41 31.75 -13.23
C GLY A 22 18.13 30.50 -13.74
N LYS A 23 17.98 29.40 -12.99
CA LYS A 23 18.10 28.03 -13.49
C LYS A 23 16.79 27.35 -13.16
N THR A 24 16.12 26.89 -14.18
CA THR A 24 15.04 25.93 -14.12
C THR A 24 15.42 24.86 -13.12
N ALA A 25 14.71 24.77 -11.99
CA ALA A 25 14.90 23.69 -11.04
C ALA A 25 14.44 22.40 -11.74
N GLU A 26 15.39 21.56 -12.06
CA GLU A 26 15.17 20.17 -12.36
C GLU A 26 14.47 19.54 -11.14
N PRO A 27 13.40 18.75 -11.31
CA PRO A 27 12.76 18.13 -10.17
C PRO A 27 13.79 17.20 -9.49
N THR A 28 14.24 17.59 -8.32
CA THR A 28 15.06 16.73 -7.45
C THR A 28 14.16 15.55 -7.06
N THR A 29 14.30 14.43 -7.75
CA THR A 29 13.79 13.15 -7.26
C THR A 29 14.45 12.91 -5.91
N ALA A 30 13.67 13.01 -4.84
CA ALA A 30 14.11 12.57 -3.52
C ALA A 30 14.61 11.12 -3.66
N PRO A 31 15.74 10.73 -3.04
CA PRO A 31 16.20 9.35 -3.11
C PRO A 31 15.08 8.47 -2.58
N THR A 32 14.60 7.54 -3.43
CA THR A 32 13.65 6.51 -3.02
C THR A 32 14.32 5.72 -1.91
N GLN A 33 13.89 5.94 -0.68
CA GLN A 33 14.35 5.17 0.45
C GLN A 33 13.97 3.72 0.17
N ALA A 34 14.95 2.81 0.16
CA ALA A 34 14.69 1.40 -0.08
C ALA A 34 13.55 0.95 0.86
N ALA A 35 12.47 0.42 0.27
CA ALA A 35 11.31 0.01 1.05
C ALA A 35 11.73 -1.05 2.08
N VAL A 36 11.22 -0.96 3.29
CA VAL A 36 11.41 -1.99 4.31
C VAL A 36 10.83 -3.29 3.75
N LYS A 37 11.64 -4.35 3.71
CA LYS A 37 11.17 -5.65 3.25
C LYS A 37 10.37 -6.34 4.34
N VAL A 38 9.12 -6.69 4.05
CA VAL A 38 8.25 -7.43 4.96
C VAL A 38 8.50 -8.93 4.80
N GLU A 39 8.72 -9.65 5.90
CA GLU A 39 8.98 -11.09 5.88
C GLU A 39 7.68 -11.91 5.66
N GLY A 40 7.81 -13.01 4.90
CA GLY A 40 6.73 -13.93 4.59
C GLY A 40 6.13 -13.73 3.18
N THR A 41 5.35 -14.71 2.71
CA THR A 41 4.60 -14.62 1.46
C THR A 41 3.32 -13.82 1.63
N MET A 42 2.70 -13.39 0.52
CA MET A 42 1.42 -12.68 0.59
C MET A 42 0.31 -13.56 1.17
N GLU A 43 0.32 -14.86 0.92
CA GLU A 43 -0.61 -15.81 1.54
C GLU A 43 -0.42 -15.89 3.06
N GLU A 44 0.83 -15.96 3.54
CA GLU A 44 1.14 -15.99 4.98
C GLU A 44 0.71 -14.70 5.68
N LEU A 45 0.93 -13.54 5.05
CA LEU A 45 0.54 -12.25 5.62
C LEU A 45 -0.99 -12.10 5.67
N LEU A 46 -1.71 -12.49 4.61
CA LEU A 46 -3.18 -12.50 4.60
C LEU A 46 -3.73 -13.38 5.72
N ASN A 47 -3.19 -14.59 5.89
CA ASN A 47 -3.61 -15.50 6.95
C ASN A 47 -3.37 -14.91 8.36
N LYS A 48 -2.22 -14.25 8.59
CA LYS A 48 -1.94 -13.55 9.86
C LYS A 48 -2.92 -12.40 10.13
N VAL A 49 -3.32 -11.65 9.09
CA VAL A 49 -4.33 -10.61 9.25
C VAL A 49 -5.67 -11.20 9.66
N VAL A 50 -6.08 -12.31 9.04
CA VAL A 50 -7.33 -13.02 9.39
C VAL A 50 -7.26 -13.67 10.78
N GLU A 51 -6.10 -14.11 11.25
CA GLU A 51 -5.91 -14.59 12.62
C GLU A 51 -6.12 -13.48 13.66
N ILE A 52 -5.69 -12.24 13.36
CA ILE A 52 -5.87 -11.07 14.24
C ILE A 52 -7.31 -10.54 14.17
N ASN A 53 -7.88 -10.48 12.96
CA ASN A 53 -9.23 -9.98 12.70
C ASN A 53 -10.06 -11.06 11.98
N PRO A 54 -10.58 -12.06 12.71
CA PRO A 54 -11.29 -13.19 12.12
C PRO A 54 -12.61 -12.78 11.48
N VAL A 55 -12.99 -13.50 10.43
CA VAL A 55 -14.25 -13.34 9.70
C VAL A 55 -15.22 -14.49 10.05
N GLU A 56 -16.53 -14.22 10.03
CA GLU A 56 -17.56 -15.21 10.36
C GLU A 56 -18.05 -16.04 9.15
N PHE A 57 -17.42 -15.88 7.99
CA PHE A 57 -17.71 -16.66 6.78
C PHE A 57 -16.60 -17.67 6.46
N MET A 58 -16.94 -18.70 5.69
CA MET A 58 -15.95 -19.62 5.15
C MET A 58 -15.13 -18.93 4.07
N GLY A 59 -13.92 -18.51 4.43
CA GLY A 59 -12.97 -17.85 3.54
C GLY A 59 -11.74 -18.70 3.27
N GLY A 60 -10.98 -18.31 2.26
CA GLY A 60 -9.72 -18.95 1.90
C GLY A 60 -8.76 -17.99 1.23
N THR A 61 -7.47 -18.26 1.41
CA THR A 61 -6.39 -17.57 0.72
C THR A 61 -6.00 -18.34 -0.53
N MET A 62 -5.81 -17.61 -1.64
CA MET A 62 -5.40 -18.16 -2.93
C MET A 62 -4.28 -17.29 -3.51
N PRO A 63 -3.19 -17.90 -4.04
CA PRO A 63 -2.18 -17.16 -4.77
C PRO A 63 -2.74 -16.63 -6.09
N ILE A 64 -2.21 -15.49 -6.53
CA ILE A 64 -2.46 -14.92 -7.86
C ILE A 64 -1.24 -15.23 -8.72
N ASP A 65 -1.43 -15.98 -9.81
CA ASP A 65 -0.34 -16.29 -10.73
C ASP A 65 0.05 -15.05 -11.53
N LEU A 66 1.19 -14.47 -11.18
CA LEU A 66 1.77 -13.29 -11.83
C LEU A 66 2.52 -13.64 -13.13
N THR A 67 2.70 -14.93 -13.43
CA THR A 67 3.44 -15.41 -14.62
C THR A 67 2.52 -15.71 -15.80
N ASP A 68 1.23 -15.86 -15.56
CA ASP A 68 0.23 -16.10 -16.62
C ASP A 68 -0.08 -14.80 -17.37
N THR A 69 0.44 -14.71 -18.60
CA THR A 69 0.22 -13.58 -19.52
C THR A 69 -0.90 -13.80 -20.53
N SER A 70 -1.67 -14.89 -20.37
CA SER A 70 -2.88 -15.13 -21.17
C SER A 70 -3.98 -14.09 -20.86
N GLU A 71 -5.00 -14.01 -21.70
CA GLU A 71 -6.16 -13.16 -21.42
C GLU A 71 -6.81 -13.48 -20.06
N ASP A 72 -6.92 -14.76 -19.71
CA ASP A 72 -7.49 -15.21 -18.43
C ASP A 72 -6.59 -14.83 -17.26
N GLY A 73 -5.26 -14.96 -17.39
CA GLY A 73 -4.29 -14.53 -16.39
C GLY A 73 -4.32 -13.04 -16.14
N LEU A 74 -4.30 -12.23 -17.20
CA LEU A 74 -4.39 -10.78 -17.10
C LEU A 74 -5.75 -10.33 -16.53
N TRP A 75 -6.83 -10.99 -16.92
CA TRP A 75 -8.16 -10.76 -16.34
C TRP A 75 -8.16 -11.07 -14.84
N ASN A 76 -7.56 -12.17 -14.40
CA ASN A 76 -7.46 -12.55 -12.99
C ASN A 76 -6.67 -11.52 -12.17
N ILE A 77 -5.53 -11.05 -12.70
CA ILE A 77 -4.75 -9.98 -12.10
C ILE A 77 -5.62 -8.73 -11.93
N LYS A 78 -6.24 -8.27 -13.02
CA LYS A 78 -7.09 -7.06 -12.99
C LYS A 78 -8.28 -7.20 -12.07
N TYR A 79 -8.98 -8.33 -12.12
CA TYR A 79 -10.14 -8.62 -11.27
C TYR A 79 -9.83 -8.55 -9.78
N ASN A 80 -8.65 -9.04 -9.37
CA ASN A 80 -8.27 -9.06 -7.96
C ASN A 80 -7.58 -7.76 -7.53
N THR A 81 -6.65 -7.25 -8.32
CA THR A 81 -5.76 -6.15 -7.91
C THR A 81 -6.16 -4.77 -8.45
N GLY A 82 -6.95 -4.72 -9.53
CA GLY A 82 -7.22 -3.49 -10.30
C GLY A 82 -6.12 -3.14 -11.31
N LEU A 83 -4.97 -3.83 -11.29
CA LEU A 83 -3.85 -3.56 -12.19
C LEU A 83 -4.03 -4.24 -13.54
N ASP A 84 -3.56 -3.62 -14.62
CA ASP A 84 -3.65 -4.18 -15.97
C ASP A 84 -2.59 -5.28 -16.25
N SER A 85 -1.57 -5.40 -15.41
CA SER A 85 -0.50 -6.39 -15.54
C SER A 85 0.18 -6.67 -14.19
N ALA A 86 1.05 -7.69 -14.15
CA ALA A 86 1.91 -8.01 -13.02
C ALA A 86 3.22 -7.19 -12.98
N GLU A 87 3.38 -6.20 -13.85
CA GLU A 87 4.63 -5.42 -13.91
C GLU A 87 4.92 -4.76 -12.56
N GLY A 88 6.15 -4.92 -12.09
CA GLY A 88 6.58 -4.39 -10.78
C GLY A 88 6.13 -5.20 -9.58
N LEU A 89 5.53 -6.39 -9.77
CA LEU A 89 5.13 -7.30 -8.70
C LEU A 89 5.99 -8.56 -8.66
N THR A 90 6.19 -9.13 -7.47
CA THR A 90 6.94 -10.38 -7.27
C THR A 90 6.13 -11.45 -6.54
N ASP A 91 5.07 -11.09 -5.85
CA ASP A 91 4.18 -12.00 -5.13
C ASP A 91 2.82 -11.36 -4.97
N ALA A 92 1.74 -12.14 -5.04
CA ALA A 92 0.38 -11.66 -4.85
C ALA A 92 -0.54 -12.78 -4.39
N ALA A 93 -1.47 -12.44 -3.51
CA ALA A 93 -2.50 -13.35 -3.06
C ALA A 93 -3.79 -12.60 -2.71
N VAL A 94 -4.90 -13.32 -2.72
CA VAL A 94 -6.22 -12.84 -2.34
C VAL A 94 -6.82 -13.75 -1.26
N PHE A 95 -7.42 -13.13 -0.24
CA PHE A 95 -8.32 -13.81 0.69
C PHE A 95 -9.75 -13.35 0.40
N GLY A 96 -10.66 -14.30 0.27
CA GLY A 96 -12.08 -14.01 0.04
C GLY A 96 -12.99 -15.16 0.42
N PRO A 97 -14.33 -14.96 0.36
CA PRO A 97 -15.31 -16.00 0.64
C PRO A 97 -15.21 -17.11 -0.41
N MET A 98 -15.21 -18.37 0.07
CA MET A 98 -15.21 -19.56 -0.79
C MET A 98 -16.56 -19.83 -1.42
N MET A 99 -17.64 -19.31 -0.85
CA MET A 99 -19.00 -19.51 -1.32
C MET A 99 -19.86 -18.28 -1.03
N GLY A 100 -20.87 -18.06 -1.86
CA GLY A 100 -21.89 -17.05 -1.63
C GLY A 100 -21.64 -15.71 -2.33
N SER A 101 -22.66 -14.85 -2.25
CA SER A 101 -22.63 -13.50 -2.78
C SER A 101 -22.32 -12.52 -1.66
N MET A 102 -21.02 -12.40 -1.32
CA MET A 102 -20.55 -11.47 -0.31
C MET A 102 -19.50 -10.57 -0.94
N ALA A 103 -19.66 -9.27 -0.82
CA ALA A 103 -18.68 -8.30 -1.28
C ALA A 103 -17.57 -8.15 -0.24
N PHE A 104 -16.64 -9.09 -0.28
CA PHE A 104 -15.41 -9.08 0.51
C PHE A 104 -14.23 -9.53 -0.34
N SER A 105 -13.16 -8.76 -0.33
CA SER A 105 -11.89 -9.15 -0.97
C SER A 105 -10.73 -8.43 -0.27
N MET A 106 -9.78 -9.18 0.23
CA MET A 106 -8.53 -8.66 0.77
C MET A 106 -7.38 -9.19 -0.08
N VAL A 107 -6.67 -8.29 -0.74
CA VAL A 107 -5.58 -8.61 -1.68
C VAL A 107 -4.29 -8.02 -1.15
N MET A 108 -3.22 -8.78 -1.17
CA MET A 108 -1.88 -8.27 -0.94
C MET A 108 -1.00 -8.51 -2.15
N VAL A 109 -0.19 -7.51 -2.48
CA VAL A 109 0.84 -7.62 -3.51
C VAL A 109 2.18 -7.16 -2.94
N ARG A 110 3.26 -7.81 -3.37
CA ARG A 110 4.64 -7.42 -3.07
C ARG A 110 5.23 -6.75 -4.29
N THR A 111 5.80 -5.57 -4.11
CA THR A 111 6.48 -4.85 -5.18
C THR A 111 7.90 -5.39 -5.41
N ALA A 112 8.34 -5.37 -6.65
CA ALA A 112 9.73 -5.67 -7.01
C ALA A 112 10.67 -4.56 -6.50
N GLU A 113 11.94 -4.90 -6.29
CA GLU A 113 12.96 -3.93 -5.93
C GLU A 113 13.06 -2.81 -6.97
N GLY A 114 13.06 -1.57 -6.54
CA GLY A 114 13.08 -0.39 -7.41
C GLY A 114 11.71 0.05 -7.92
N THR A 115 10.64 -0.72 -7.68
CA THR A 115 9.28 -0.31 -8.02
C THR A 115 8.76 0.73 -7.02
N ASP A 116 8.12 1.77 -7.52
CA ASP A 116 7.46 2.76 -6.67
C ASP A 116 6.15 2.20 -6.10
N VAL A 117 6.17 1.89 -4.80
CA VAL A 117 5.03 1.35 -4.04
C VAL A 117 3.80 2.24 -4.18
N LYS A 118 3.99 3.57 -4.21
CA LYS A 118 2.89 4.52 -4.36
C LYS A 118 2.18 4.34 -5.71
N THR A 119 2.92 4.18 -6.78
CA THR A 119 2.36 3.97 -8.13
C THR A 119 1.51 2.70 -8.16
N ILE A 120 1.98 1.60 -7.57
CA ILE A 120 1.21 0.36 -7.46
C ILE A 120 -0.07 0.58 -6.64
N ALA A 121 0.02 1.19 -5.47
CA ALA A 121 -1.12 1.43 -4.59
C ALA A 121 -2.19 2.33 -5.23
N GLU A 122 -1.78 3.43 -5.87
CA GLU A 122 -2.69 4.31 -6.61
C GLU A 122 -3.32 3.60 -7.82
N GLY A 123 -2.55 2.76 -8.52
CA GLY A 123 -3.05 1.91 -9.60
C GLY A 123 -4.12 0.93 -9.11
N MET A 124 -3.88 0.23 -8.01
CA MET A 124 -4.85 -0.67 -7.39
C MET A 124 -6.13 0.07 -6.99
N LYS A 125 -5.99 1.23 -6.31
CA LYS A 125 -7.12 2.03 -5.86
C LYS A 125 -8.01 2.52 -7.01
N THR A 126 -7.40 2.97 -8.09
CA THR A 126 -8.13 3.55 -9.23
C THR A 126 -8.66 2.52 -10.20
N GLY A 127 -8.01 1.36 -10.29
CA GLY A 127 -8.36 0.32 -11.24
C GLY A 127 -9.29 -0.76 -10.72
N ILE A 128 -9.43 -0.91 -9.39
CA ILE A 128 -10.31 -1.93 -8.83
C ILE A 128 -11.78 -1.56 -9.07
N ASP A 129 -12.58 -2.56 -9.41
CA ASP A 129 -14.03 -2.42 -9.53
C ASP A 129 -14.70 -2.89 -8.22
N PRO A 130 -15.33 -2.00 -7.43
CA PRO A 130 -16.04 -2.38 -6.21
C PRO A 130 -17.32 -3.19 -6.48
N ARG A 131 -17.74 -3.32 -7.75
CA ARG A 131 -18.88 -4.09 -8.21
C ARG A 131 -18.51 -5.39 -8.91
N LYS A 132 -17.29 -5.87 -8.74
CA LYS A 132 -16.80 -7.08 -9.42
C LYS A 132 -17.61 -8.35 -9.13
N TRP A 133 -18.51 -8.33 -8.16
CA TRP A 133 -19.41 -9.43 -7.81
C TRP A 133 -20.77 -9.28 -8.47
N ILE A 134 -21.49 -10.41 -8.59
CA ILE A 134 -22.87 -10.42 -9.08
C ILE A 134 -23.82 -10.07 -7.93
N CYS A 135 -24.65 -9.06 -8.09
CA CYS A 135 -25.71 -8.62 -7.16
C CYS A 135 -25.26 -8.02 -5.81
N VAL A 136 -23.97 -7.87 -5.57
CA VAL A 136 -23.42 -7.22 -4.37
C VAL A 136 -22.26 -6.29 -4.75
N GLU A 137 -22.04 -5.27 -3.94
CA GLU A 137 -20.93 -4.32 -4.13
C GLU A 137 -20.26 -3.99 -2.80
N ALA A 138 -18.99 -3.62 -2.84
CA ALA A 138 -18.29 -3.09 -1.69
C ALA A 138 -18.43 -1.56 -1.67
N ASP A 139 -18.80 -1.01 -0.54
CA ASP A 139 -18.94 0.44 -0.31
C ASP A 139 -17.84 1.00 0.61
N ASP A 140 -17.05 0.14 1.24
CA ASP A 140 -15.90 0.50 2.06
C ASP A 140 -14.62 -0.13 1.49
N VAL A 141 -13.79 0.71 0.86
CA VAL A 141 -12.59 0.30 0.12
C VAL A 141 -11.39 1.10 0.60
N GLN A 142 -10.34 0.41 1.04
CA GLN A 142 -9.08 1.05 1.39
C GLN A 142 -7.89 0.38 0.70
N VAL A 143 -6.90 1.20 0.34
CA VAL A 143 -5.59 0.75 -0.12
C VAL A 143 -4.53 1.33 0.81
N VAL A 144 -3.71 0.47 1.36
CA VAL A 144 -2.64 0.85 2.29
C VAL A 144 -1.33 0.15 1.93
N SER A 145 -0.20 0.70 2.36
CA SER A 145 1.09 0.02 2.20
C SER A 145 1.93 0.07 3.47
N PHE A 146 2.81 -0.92 3.59
CA PHE A 146 3.93 -0.93 4.53
C PHE A 146 5.14 -1.60 3.86
N GLY A 147 6.28 -0.90 3.86
CA GLY A 147 7.48 -1.40 3.20
C GLY A 147 7.24 -1.69 1.70
N ASP A 148 7.52 -2.92 1.30
CA ASP A 148 7.36 -3.43 -0.07
C ASP A 148 5.99 -4.08 -0.34
N VAL A 149 5.05 -4.02 0.62
CA VAL A 149 3.72 -4.66 0.51
C VAL A 149 2.62 -3.63 0.41
N VAL A 150 1.70 -3.84 -0.53
CA VAL A 150 0.44 -3.09 -0.68
C VAL A 150 -0.73 -4.02 -0.38
N MET A 151 -1.66 -3.57 0.45
CA MET A 151 -2.91 -4.25 0.74
C MET A 151 -4.09 -3.43 0.22
N LEU A 152 -4.97 -4.08 -0.52
CA LEU A 152 -6.30 -3.60 -0.90
C LEU A 152 -7.32 -4.41 -0.10
N ILE A 153 -8.23 -3.73 0.57
CA ILE A 153 -9.37 -4.33 1.28
C ILE A 153 -10.67 -3.70 0.79
N MET A 154 -11.65 -4.54 0.47
CA MET A 154 -12.99 -4.16 0.06
C MET A 154 -14.00 -4.94 0.88
N VAL A 155 -14.95 -4.24 1.48
CA VAL A 155 -16.05 -4.84 2.25
C VAL A 155 -17.38 -4.17 1.92
N ASP A 156 -18.47 -4.92 2.09
CA ASP A 156 -19.82 -4.38 2.20
C ASP A 156 -20.03 -3.98 3.67
N SER A 157 -20.18 -2.70 3.96
CA SER A 157 -20.34 -2.18 5.33
C SER A 157 -21.60 -2.72 6.04
N THR A 158 -22.59 -3.19 5.27
CA THR A 158 -23.80 -3.79 5.83
C THR A 158 -23.56 -5.19 6.40
N SER A 159 -22.43 -5.82 6.09
CA SER A 159 -22.02 -7.12 6.65
C SER A 159 -21.56 -7.05 8.10
N GLY A 160 -21.40 -5.85 8.66
CA GLY A 160 -20.85 -5.62 10.00
C GLY A 160 -19.32 -5.62 10.04
N LEU A 161 -18.65 -5.80 8.89
CA LEU A 161 -17.20 -5.67 8.74
C LEU A 161 -16.84 -4.22 8.39
N THR A 162 -15.62 -3.82 8.68
CA THR A 162 -15.06 -2.53 8.27
C THR A 162 -13.68 -2.73 7.67
N SER A 163 -13.35 -2.03 6.60
CA SER A 163 -12.01 -2.07 6.01
C SER A 163 -10.94 -1.64 7.03
N GLN A 164 -11.28 -0.69 7.92
CA GLN A 164 -10.36 -0.18 8.92
C GLN A 164 -9.87 -1.26 9.89
N SER A 165 -10.72 -2.20 10.30
CA SER A 165 -10.31 -3.29 11.20
C SER A 165 -9.26 -4.21 10.59
N PHE A 166 -9.30 -4.42 9.27
CA PHE A 166 -8.27 -5.18 8.52
C PHE A 166 -7.00 -4.35 8.30
N VAL A 167 -7.12 -3.05 8.10
CA VAL A 167 -5.97 -2.13 8.04
C VAL A 167 -5.22 -2.12 9.37
N ASP A 168 -5.91 -2.07 10.50
CA ASP A 168 -5.32 -2.11 11.83
C ASP A 168 -4.62 -3.46 12.10
N ALA A 169 -5.24 -4.58 11.67
CA ALA A 169 -4.62 -5.90 11.76
C ALA A 169 -3.37 -6.00 10.86
N PHE A 170 -3.41 -5.47 9.64
CA PHE A 170 -2.24 -5.42 8.76
C PHE A 170 -1.09 -4.59 9.37
N ALA A 171 -1.39 -3.43 9.96
CA ALA A 171 -0.41 -2.63 10.67
C ALA A 171 0.26 -3.40 11.82
N GLN A 172 -0.50 -4.23 12.56
CA GLN A 172 0.04 -5.11 13.61
C GLN A 172 0.94 -6.20 13.02
N VAL A 173 0.52 -6.86 11.93
CA VAL A 173 1.33 -7.88 11.24
C VAL A 173 2.65 -7.31 10.76
N CYS A 174 2.64 -6.09 10.22
CA CYS A 174 3.83 -5.40 9.73
C CYS A 174 4.69 -4.77 10.84
N GLY A 175 4.15 -4.61 12.05
CA GLY A 175 4.85 -4.01 13.18
C GLY A 175 5.03 -2.50 13.10
N GLY A 176 4.20 -1.78 12.34
CA GLY A 176 4.32 -0.33 12.17
C GLY A 176 3.10 0.35 11.54
N SER A 177 3.18 1.67 11.42
CA SER A 177 2.14 2.47 10.80
C SER A 177 2.13 2.32 9.28
N VAL A 178 0.95 2.15 8.70
CA VAL A 178 0.74 2.04 7.26
C VAL A 178 0.54 3.40 6.61
N THR A 179 0.84 3.49 5.31
CA THR A 179 0.48 4.64 4.47
C THR A 179 -0.84 4.34 3.78
N THR A 180 -1.81 5.26 3.82
CA THR A 180 -3.12 5.15 3.14
C THR A 180 -3.12 5.97 1.85
N TYR A 181 -3.81 5.48 0.80
CA TYR A 181 -3.91 6.08 -0.52
C TYR A 181 -5.33 6.47 -0.90
#